data_3c19554a9c8a603bf779812ec20f0816
#
_entry.id   3c19554a9c8a603bf779812ec20f0816
#
_cell.length_a   1.000
_cell.length_b   1.000
_cell.length_c   1.000
_cell.angle_alpha   90.00
_cell.angle_beta   90.00
_cell.angle_gamma   90.00
#
_symmetry.space_group_name_H-M   'P 1'
#
loop_
_entity.id
_entity.type
_entity.pdbx_description
1 polymer ?
#
loop_
_entity_poly.entity_id
_entity_poly.type
_entity_poly.pdbx_seq_one_letter_code
_entity_poly.pdbx_strand_id
1 'polypeptide(L)'
;MAYEYRKIDSTKREIRLISLRPTTSDEIECDVKHQSLDNATYYTLSYEWAHPEPVHTILLDNLMKEVRPNLFKALRRLRDKIPGQWLWIDALCIDQDNYSERSGQVNIMGDIFECSKKNFVWLGEDADESTLAMELLSSVTANVQRSADAEAEIITRLTVIAKDKSIQREKSWIALRKLFERPYWKRVWIIQEIFLSHPTILICGNDTCKWDDVFSLITLVTTQNIRLHTHEGRIAVLGRLLPPRLLVDIFHRRRQGKANFLDYLLLSRQRSTSDARDHIYGVLGLTRPRVTDSDYEKTVENVYLEVVENMIVRDGNLDILSACCEIDTNDGETLQDLEGAPTSEVGPSSKPNPTLPSWIPDWRVPFKKDYEEYQVFPLCNNEYHAGGAERPKIKHTSGSNTVNIGGIFLDTIAVLSTDIKTTRWEQVSEDWVTWSRYEYLSTPYGDLEAQREAFRETFYLGQYNKDNHHEVDGGQEFFDIAVRRKGDGVTKEQLGSRTFGKAGRQFFGTENGYMGRGAHGMQVGDMVVILLGAKVPFVLRKAGGKGKLLLVGECCESLHFRPVCATASRADLT
;
A
#
# COMPACT_ATOMS: atom_id res chain seq x y z
N MET A 1 -12.66 -5.59 41.92
CA MET A 1 -11.86 -6.74 41.45
C MET A 1 -11.57 -6.53 39.97
N ALA A 2 -10.41 -6.92 39.49
CA ALA A 2 -10.04 -6.84 38.09
C ALA A 2 -10.85 -7.87 37.26
N TYR A 3 -11.11 -7.52 36.01
CA TYR A 3 -11.77 -8.43 35.06
C TYR A 3 -10.78 -9.51 34.60
N GLU A 4 -11.21 -10.77 34.69
CA GLU A 4 -10.46 -11.92 34.20
C GLU A 4 -11.17 -12.54 33.00
N TYR A 5 -10.40 -12.86 31.93
CA TYR A 5 -10.97 -13.44 30.72
C TYR A 5 -11.32 -14.91 30.90
N ARG A 6 -12.58 -15.27 30.64
CA ARG A 6 -12.99 -16.66 30.50
C ARG A 6 -12.49 -17.19 29.15
N LYS A 7 -11.90 -18.39 29.15
CA LYS A 7 -11.36 -19.03 27.93
C LYS A 7 -12.41 -19.15 26.82
N ILE A 8 -12.00 -18.84 25.60
CA ILE A 8 -12.79 -19.00 24.36
C ILE A 8 -12.68 -20.44 23.85
N ASP A 9 -13.78 -21.02 23.39
CA ASP A 9 -13.81 -22.30 22.68
C ASP A 9 -13.55 -22.08 21.18
N SER A 10 -12.28 -22.23 20.78
CA SER A 10 -11.85 -22.05 19.39
C SER A 10 -12.50 -23.06 18.41
N THR A 11 -12.89 -24.25 18.90
CA THR A 11 -13.52 -25.28 18.07
C THR A 11 -14.93 -24.87 17.61
N LYS A 12 -15.58 -23.98 18.34
CA LYS A 12 -16.90 -23.41 18.02
C LYS A 12 -16.82 -22.04 17.36
N ARG A 13 -15.64 -21.58 16.98
CA ARG A 13 -15.44 -20.19 16.50
C ARG A 13 -16.08 -19.18 17.48
N GLU A 14 -15.89 -19.41 18.78
CA GLU A 14 -16.48 -18.55 19.82
C GLU A 14 -15.79 -17.18 19.83
N ILE A 15 -16.58 -16.13 20.03
CA ILE A 15 -16.11 -14.74 20.19
C ILE A 15 -16.72 -14.15 21.46
N ARG A 16 -16.05 -13.19 22.07
CA ARG A 16 -16.65 -12.34 23.11
C ARG A 16 -17.31 -11.15 22.46
N LEU A 17 -18.43 -10.74 23.01
CA LEU A 17 -19.16 -9.54 22.64
C LEU A 17 -19.45 -8.74 23.90
N ILE A 18 -19.43 -7.42 23.79
CA ILE A 18 -19.82 -6.51 24.87
C ILE A 18 -21.09 -5.76 24.51
N SER A 19 -21.87 -5.35 25.49
CA SER A 19 -23.02 -4.47 25.30
C SER A 19 -22.96 -3.34 26.31
N LEU A 20 -23.02 -2.10 25.80
CA LEU A 20 -22.97 -0.89 26.63
C LEU A 20 -24.30 -0.73 27.38
N ARG A 21 -24.22 -0.66 28.71
CA ARG A 21 -25.39 -0.38 29.54
C ARG A 21 -25.78 1.08 29.43
N PRO A 22 -27.08 1.40 29.26
CA PRO A 22 -27.51 2.78 29.30
C PRO A 22 -27.36 3.32 30.74
N THR A 23 -26.69 4.45 30.88
CA THR A 23 -26.54 5.15 32.17
C THR A 23 -26.45 6.66 31.95
N THR A 24 -26.86 7.43 32.95
CA THR A 24 -26.70 8.89 32.94
C THR A 24 -25.39 9.34 33.58
N SER A 25 -24.63 8.42 34.17
CA SER A 25 -23.30 8.72 34.72
C SER A 25 -22.22 8.75 33.64
N ASP A 26 -21.06 9.31 33.95
CA ASP A 26 -19.89 9.27 33.08
C ASP A 26 -19.20 7.90 33.06
N GLU A 27 -19.58 6.99 33.95
CA GLU A 27 -19.07 5.63 34.02
C GLU A 27 -19.52 4.81 32.82
N ILE A 28 -18.64 3.98 32.31
CA ILE A 28 -18.92 3.01 31.24
C ILE A 28 -19.06 1.63 31.85
N GLU A 29 -20.25 1.08 31.74
CA GLU A 29 -20.56 -0.28 32.18
C GLU A 29 -20.96 -1.12 30.98
N CYS A 30 -20.46 -2.36 30.94
CA CYS A 30 -20.73 -3.30 29.85
C CYS A 30 -21.12 -4.68 30.39
N ASP A 31 -22.03 -5.30 29.70
CA ASP A 31 -22.29 -6.74 29.82
C ASP A 31 -21.38 -7.49 28.83
N VAL A 32 -20.94 -8.69 29.21
CA VAL A 32 -20.10 -9.56 28.37
C VAL A 32 -20.84 -10.85 28.07
N LYS A 33 -20.78 -11.31 26.82
CA LYS A 33 -21.23 -12.66 26.46
C LYS A 33 -20.26 -13.36 25.56
N HIS A 34 -20.28 -14.70 25.62
CA HIS A 34 -19.60 -15.57 24.67
C HIS A 34 -20.62 -16.16 23.71
N GLN A 35 -20.33 -16.14 22.43
CA GLN A 35 -21.22 -16.66 21.41
C GLN A 35 -20.43 -17.16 20.20
N SER A 36 -20.91 -18.24 19.55
CA SER A 36 -20.34 -18.65 18.26
C SER A 36 -20.55 -17.56 17.23
N LEU A 37 -19.49 -17.26 16.48
CA LEU A 37 -19.50 -16.29 15.37
C LEU A 37 -20.61 -16.59 14.36
N ASP A 38 -20.87 -17.87 14.09
CA ASP A 38 -21.83 -18.31 13.07
C ASP A 38 -23.29 -17.93 13.38
N ASN A 39 -23.60 -17.69 14.66
CA ASN A 39 -24.94 -17.31 15.13
C ASN A 39 -24.98 -15.91 15.76
N ALA A 40 -23.88 -15.18 15.76
CA ALA A 40 -23.79 -13.90 16.42
C ALA A 40 -24.40 -12.76 15.59
N THR A 41 -25.06 -11.85 16.29
CA THR A 41 -25.57 -10.61 15.72
C THR A 41 -24.95 -9.45 16.49
N TYR A 42 -24.09 -8.68 15.83
CA TYR A 42 -23.29 -7.64 16.48
C TYR A 42 -22.81 -6.59 15.50
N TYR A 43 -22.23 -5.53 16.03
CA TYR A 43 -21.50 -4.48 15.33
C TYR A 43 -20.01 -4.58 15.68
N THR A 44 -19.14 -3.99 14.86
CA THR A 44 -17.72 -3.86 15.17
C THR A 44 -17.36 -2.40 15.43
N LEU A 45 -16.33 -2.17 16.26
CA LEU A 45 -15.72 -0.87 16.47
C LEU A 45 -14.27 -0.94 16.05
N SER A 46 -13.91 -0.08 15.10
CA SER A 46 -12.55 0.18 14.64
C SER A 46 -12.09 1.53 15.16
N TYR A 47 -10.90 1.60 15.72
CA TYR A 47 -10.37 2.84 16.28
C TYR A 47 -8.85 2.77 16.39
N GLU A 48 -8.19 3.88 16.61
CA GLU A 48 -6.76 3.92 16.88
C GLU A 48 -6.50 3.66 18.37
N TRP A 49 -5.57 2.73 18.66
CA TRP A 49 -5.26 2.36 20.05
C TRP A 49 -4.59 3.49 20.86
N ALA A 50 -4.05 4.53 20.19
CA ALA A 50 -3.45 5.74 20.79
C ALA A 50 -2.43 5.47 21.92
N HIS A 51 -1.97 6.53 22.55
CA HIS A 51 -1.07 6.46 23.71
C HIS A 51 -1.72 5.66 24.84
N PRO A 52 -0.97 4.80 25.57
CA PRO A 52 -1.53 3.98 26.64
C PRO A 52 -2.00 4.80 27.85
N GLU A 53 -1.41 5.94 28.10
CA GLU A 53 -1.66 6.77 29.29
C GLU A 53 -2.37 8.10 28.96
N PRO A 54 -3.19 8.64 29.87
CA PRO A 54 -3.69 8.01 31.10
C PRO A 54 -4.72 6.93 30.81
N VAL A 55 -4.77 5.87 31.64
CA VAL A 55 -5.81 4.84 31.53
C VAL A 55 -7.13 5.30 32.15
N HIS A 56 -8.24 4.79 31.63
CA HIS A 56 -9.58 4.93 32.20
C HIS A 56 -10.10 3.56 32.66
N THR A 57 -10.85 3.54 33.73
CA THR A 57 -11.49 2.31 34.22
C THR A 57 -12.92 2.24 33.68
N ILE A 58 -13.29 1.07 33.16
CA ILE A 58 -14.67 0.69 32.81
C ILE A 58 -15.05 -0.56 33.59
N LEU A 59 -16.34 -0.89 33.62
CA LEU A 59 -16.83 -2.12 34.22
C LEU A 59 -17.26 -3.11 33.13
N LEU A 60 -16.69 -4.31 33.15
CA LEU A 60 -17.14 -5.47 32.38
C LEU A 60 -17.74 -6.49 33.36
N ASP A 61 -19.05 -6.77 33.24
CA ASP A 61 -19.77 -7.61 34.19
C ASP A 61 -19.55 -7.22 35.67
N ASN A 62 -19.52 -5.90 35.92
CA ASN A 62 -19.22 -5.27 37.23
C ASN A 62 -17.79 -5.47 37.75
N LEU A 63 -16.83 -5.91 36.92
CA LEU A 63 -15.43 -6.03 37.22
C LEU A 63 -14.62 -4.94 36.50
N MET A 64 -13.60 -4.41 37.14
CA MET A 64 -12.81 -3.30 36.59
C MET A 64 -11.89 -3.77 35.45
N LYS A 65 -11.94 -3.05 34.34
CA LYS A 65 -11.04 -3.19 33.20
C LYS A 65 -10.47 -1.83 32.82
N GLU A 66 -9.16 -1.74 32.71
CA GLU A 66 -8.47 -0.56 32.22
C GLU A 66 -8.54 -0.50 30.69
N VAL A 67 -8.81 0.70 30.17
CA VAL A 67 -8.87 0.99 28.73
C VAL A 67 -8.12 2.28 28.42
N ARG A 68 -7.61 2.36 27.20
CA ARG A 68 -6.92 3.57 26.71
C ARG A 68 -7.91 4.72 26.49
N PRO A 69 -7.45 5.98 26.57
CA PRO A 69 -8.32 7.15 26.50
C PRO A 69 -9.18 7.20 25.23
N ASN A 70 -8.60 6.85 24.09
CA ASN A 70 -9.33 6.91 22.81
C ASN A 70 -10.48 5.89 22.75
N LEU A 71 -10.28 4.68 23.29
CA LEU A 71 -11.34 3.70 23.40
C LEU A 71 -12.44 4.18 24.36
N PHE A 72 -12.07 4.73 25.51
CA PHE A 72 -13.05 5.27 26.47
C PHE A 72 -13.95 6.33 25.81
N LYS A 73 -13.38 7.26 25.05
CA LYS A 73 -14.12 8.28 24.30
C LYS A 73 -15.05 7.67 23.24
N ALA A 74 -14.56 6.66 22.51
CA ALA A 74 -15.36 5.93 21.53
C ALA A 74 -16.56 5.21 22.18
N LEU A 75 -16.35 4.52 23.29
CA LEU A 75 -17.41 3.84 24.04
C LEU A 75 -18.47 4.82 24.55
N ARG A 76 -18.04 5.94 25.13
CA ARG A 76 -18.93 7.02 25.59
C ARG A 76 -19.79 7.53 24.44
N ARG A 77 -19.21 7.71 23.26
CA ARG A 77 -19.94 8.17 22.07
C ARG A 77 -20.93 7.13 21.54
N LEU A 78 -20.57 5.85 21.56
CA LEU A 78 -21.42 4.78 21.06
C LEU A 78 -22.56 4.42 22.02
N ARG A 79 -22.36 4.57 23.33
CA ARG A 79 -23.37 4.28 24.34
C ARG A 79 -24.72 4.93 24.04
N ASP A 80 -24.68 6.19 23.63
CA ASP A 80 -25.90 6.97 23.35
C ASP A 80 -26.49 6.67 21.96
N LYS A 81 -25.66 6.17 21.03
CA LYS A 81 -26.07 5.90 19.64
C LYS A 81 -26.66 4.51 19.44
N ILE A 82 -26.15 3.53 20.16
CA ILE A 82 -26.51 2.11 19.96
C ILE A 82 -26.74 1.40 21.31
N PRO A 83 -27.62 1.90 22.17
CA PRO A 83 -27.85 1.33 23.50
C PRO A 83 -28.30 -0.14 23.41
N GLY A 84 -27.72 -0.99 24.25
CA GLY A 84 -28.07 -2.41 24.34
C GLY A 84 -27.69 -3.27 23.13
N GLN A 85 -26.96 -2.73 22.17
CA GLN A 85 -26.44 -3.51 21.04
C GLN A 85 -25.14 -4.20 21.39
N TRP A 86 -24.93 -5.38 20.82
CA TRP A 86 -23.69 -6.13 21.00
C TRP A 86 -22.60 -5.61 20.07
N LEU A 87 -21.41 -5.44 20.62
CA LEU A 87 -20.21 -4.93 19.94
C LEU A 87 -19.08 -5.94 20.06
N TRP A 88 -18.32 -6.10 18.99
CA TRP A 88 -17.00 -6.70 19.04
C TRP A 88 -15.94 -5.58 18.96
N ILE A 89 -15.04 -5.58 19.93
CA ILE A 89 -13.93 -4.60 20.04
C ILE A 89 -12.68 -5.39 20.41
N ASP A 90 -11.68 -5.35 19.56
CA ASP A 90 -10.45 -6.14 19.68
C ASP A 90 -9.80 -6.07 21.07
N ALA A 91 -9.66 -4.86 21.65
CA ALA A 91 -9.04 -4.66 22.94
C ALA A 91 -9.85 -5.20 24.14
N LEU A 92 -11.13 -5.44 23.98
CA LEU A 92 -12.02 -5.94 25.04
C LEU A 92 -12.45 -7.38 24.81
N CYS A 93 -12.55 -7.80 23.56
CA CYS A 93 -13.04 -9.11 23.18
C CYS A 93 -11.94 -10.17 23.01
N ILE A 94 -10.67 -9.76 22.93
CA ILE A 94 -9.52 -10.66 22.86
C ILE A 94 -8.69 -10.50 24.15
N ASP A 95 -8.28 -11.63 24.73
CA ASP A 95 -7.24 -11.64 25.75
C ASP A 95 -5.88 -11.40 25.08
N GLN A 96 -5.43 -10.13 25.11
CA GLN A 96 -4.22 -9.68 24.40
C GLN A 96 -2.93 -10.26 24.96
N ASP A 97 -2.94 -10.69 26.22
CA ASP A 97 -1.80 -11.29 26.91
C ASP A 97 -1.68 -12.80 26.63
N ASN A 98 -2.71 -13.42 26.08
CA ASN A 98 -2.75 -14.82 25.71
C ASN A 98 -2.46 -15.01 24.21
N TYR A 99 -1.22 -15.30 23.84
CA TYR A 99 -0.80 -15.46 22.44
C TYR A 99 -1.60 -16.52 21.67
N SER A 100 -1.97 -17.63 22.30
CA SER A 100 -2.77 -18.66 21.66
C SER A 100 -4.18 -18.18 21.33
N GLU A 101 -4.84 -17.49 22.26
CA GLU A 101 -6.15 -16.88 22.00
C GLU A 101 -6.06 -15.76 20.95
N ARG A 102 -5.05 -14.88 21.09
CA ARG A 102 -4.80 -13.79 20.13
C ARG A 102 -4.63 -14.34 18.71
N SER A 103 -3.77 -15.35 18.52
CA SER A 103 -3.58 -16.00 17.22
C SER A 103 -4.87 -16.61 16.70
N GLY A 104 -5.63 -17.33 17.55
CA GLY A 104 -6.91 -17.91 17.15
C GLY A 104 -7.95 -16.87 16.72
N GLN A 105 -8.06 -15.75 17.45
CA GLN A 105 -9.02 -14.68 17.13
C GLN A 105 -8.57 -13.88 15.90
N VAL A 106 -7.29 -13.61 15.73
CA VAL A 106 -6.74 -12.95 14.53
C VAL A 106 -7.00 -13.80 13.28
N ASN A 107 -6.90 -15.12 13.39
CA ASN A 107 -7.23 -16.03 12.28
C ASN A 107 -8.70 -15.90 11.81
N ILE A 108 -9.65 -15.63 12.70
CA ILE A 108 -11.05 -15.46 12.32
C ILE A 108 -11.46 -13.98 12.21
N MET A 109 -10.55 -13.04 12.40
CA MET A 109 -10.87 -11.60 12.46
C MET A 109 -11.49 -11.08 11.16
N GLY A 110 -11.01 -11.59 10.01
CA GLY A 110 -11.65 -11.29 8.73
C GLY A 110 -13.12 -11.69 8.70
N ASP A 111 -13.45 -12.89 9.20
CA ASP A 111 -14.83 -13.36 9.29
C ASP A 111 -15.64 -12.53 10.30
N ILE A 112 -15.01 -12.10 11.41
CA ILE A 112 -15.67 -11.23 12.40
C ILE A 112 -16.11 -9.91 11.77
N PHE A 113 -15.26 -9.27 10.98
CA PHE A 113 -15.63 -8.04 10.29
C PHE A 113 -16.66 -8.29 9.18
N GLU A 114 -16.52 -9.35 8.40
CA GLU A 114 -17.43 -9.70 7.30
C GLU A 114 -18.84 -10.05 7.79
N CYS A 115 -18.97 -10.77 8.93
CA CYS A 115 -20.25 -11.16 9.52
C CYS A 115 -20.90 -10.04 10.36
N SER A 116 -20.20 -8.94 10.62
CA SER A 116 -20.76 -7.83 11.40
C SER A 116 -21.89 -7.12 10.64
N LYS A 117 -22.94 -6.70 11.36
CA LYS A 117 -24.02 -5.91 10.75
C LYS A 117 -23.56 -4.55 10.24
N LYS A 118 -22.54 -3.98 10.88
CA LYS A 118 -22.01 -2.65 10.57
C LYS A 118 -20.70 -2.47 11.32
N ASN A 119 -19.75 -1.80 10.70
CA ASN A 119 -18.54 -1.34 11.35
C ASN A 119 -18.65 0.15 11.68
N PHE A 120 -18.38 0.53 12.91
CA PHE A 120 -18.17 1.91 13.34
C PHE A 120 -16.67 2.20 13.40
N VAL A 121 -16.26 3.25 12.73
CA VAL A 121 -14.88 3.73 12.72
C VAL A 121 -14.82 5.01 13.51
N TRP A 122 -14.14 4.98 14.66
CA TRP A 122 -13.92 6.15 15.49
C TRP A 122 -12.63 6.85 15.07
N LEU A 123 -12.74 8.06 14.50
CA LEU A 123 -11.62 8.89 14.06
C LEU A 123 -11.10 9.83 15.15
N GLY A 124 -11.71 9.81 16.33
CA GLY A 124 -11.39 10.71 17.44
C GLY A 124 -12.43 11.81 17.62
N GLU A 125 -12.18 12.67 18.61
CA GLU A 125 -13.03 13.81 18.89
C GLU A 125 -12.90 14.89 17.80
N ASP A 126 -13.82 15.87 17.84
CA ASP A 126 -13.77 17.04 16.96
C ASP A 126 -12.49 17.83 17.21
N ALA A 127 -11.74 18.06 16.13
CA ALA A 127 -10.52 18.86 16.11
C ALA A 127 -10.21 19.27 14.66
N ASP A 128 -9.42 20.31 14.49
CA ASP A 128 -8.94 20.79 13.19
C ASP A 128 -10.09 21.08 12.20
N GLU A 129 -11.18 21.65 12.69
CA GLU A 129 -12.39 21.94 11.91
C GLU A 129 -12.98 20.67 11.25
N SER A 130 -12.88 19.50 11.89
CA SER A 130 -13.31 18.21 11.34
C SER A 130 -14.77 18.18 10.91
N THR A 131 -15.65 18.98 11.51
CA THR A 131 -17.05 19.14 11.07
C THR A 131 -17.13 19.57 9.61
N LEU A 132 -16.29 20.53 9.16
CA LEU A 132 -16.24 20.95 7.75
C LEU A 132 -15.79 19.83 6.81
N ALA A 133 -14.89 18.98 7.28
CA ALA A 133 -14.46 17.81 6.51
C ALA A 133 -15.58 16.78 6.37
N MET A 134 -16.29 16.48 7.46
CA MET A 134 -17.41 15.52 7.49
C MET A 134 -18.60 16.00 6.66
N GLU A 135 -18.89 17.30 6.71
CA GLU A 135 -19.91 17.95 5.86
C GLU A 135 -19.52 17.87 4.38
N LEU A 136 -18.24 18.16 4.04
CA LEU A 136 -17.74 18.07 2.67
C LEU A 136 -17.92 16.64 2.13
N LEU A 137 -17.48 15.61 2.87
CA LEU A 137 -17.65 14.20 2.49
C LEU A 137 -19.11 13.87 2.26
N SER A 138 -19.99 14.17 3.21
CA SER A 138 -21.41 13.87 3.12
C SER A 138 -22.12 14.62 1.99
N SER A 139 -21.67 15.84 1.65
CA SER A 139 -22.29 16.67 0.62
C SER A 139 -22.13 16.11 -0.79
N VAL A 140 -21.08 15.34 -1.05
CA VAL A 140 -20.78 14.77 -2.37
C VAL A 140 -21.85 13.78 -2.80
N THR A 141 -22.29 12.92 -1.90
CA THR A 141 -23.28 11.85 -2.19
C THR A 141 -24.68 12.13 -1.63
N ALA A 142 -24.88 13.28 -0.96
CA ALA A 142 -26.17 13.64 -0.35
C ALA A 142 -27.31 13.60 -1.37
N ASN A 143 -28.38 12.88 -1.03
CA ASN A 143 -29.61 12.78 -1.86
C ASN A 143 -29.42 12.21 -3.27
N VAL A 144 -28.26 11.62 -3.58
CA VAL A 144 -28.05 10.91 -4.84
C VAL A 144 -28.77 9.57 -4.75
N GLN A 145 -29.79 9.39 -5.60
CA GLN A 145 -30.46 8.10 -5.71
C GLN A 145 -29.60 7.11 -6.49
N ARG A 146 -29.66 5.83 -6.14
CA ARG A 146 -28.98 4.77 -6.92
C ARG A 146 -29.69 4.63 -8.28
N SER A 147 -29.16 5.27 -9.29
CA SER A 147 -29.61 5.24 -10.68
C SER A 147 -28.43 5.11 -11.63
N ALA A 148 -28.69 4.87 -12.90
CA ALA A 148 -27.64 4.86 -13.93
C ALA A 148 -26.90 6.22 -14.03
N ASP A 149 -27.56 7.31 -13.64
CA ASP A 149 -27.00 8.67 -13.71
C ASP A 149 -26.35 9.14 -12.40
N ALA A 150 -26.34 8.30 -11.36
CA ALA A 150 -25.81 8.66 -10.04
C ALA A 150 -24.35 9.12 -10.10
N GLU A 151 -23.53 8.44 -10.88
CA GLU A 151 -22.11 8.78 -11.03
C GLU A 151 -21.95 10.15 -11.72
N ALA A 152 -22.69 10.42 -12.78
CA ALA A 152 -22.65 11.71 -13.47
C ALA A 152 -23.11 12.87 -12.56
N GLU A 153 -24.13 12.64 -11.72
CA GLU A 153 -24.57 13.62 -10.74
C GLU A 153 -23.48 13.92 -9.70
N ILE A 154 -22.82 12.89 -9.17
CA ILE A 154 -21.71 13.04 -8.19
C ILE A 154 -20.54 13.78 -8.84
N ILE A 155 -20.15 13.44 -10.07
CA ILE A 155 -19.10 14.14 -10.84
C ILE A 155 -19.43 15.63 -10.98
N THR A 156 -20.66 15.93 -11.35
CA THR A 156 -21.12 17.32 -11.53
C THR A 156 -21.02 18.10 -10.22
N ARG A 157 -21.52 17.54 -9.13
CA ARG A 157 -21.45 18.15 -7.79
C ARG A 157 -19.99 18.39 -7.36
N LEU A 158 -19.14 17.38 -7.50
CA LEU A 158 -17.74 17.51 -7.13
C LEU A 158 -17.02 18.56 -7.97
N THR A 159 -17.34 18.66 -9.26
CA THR A 159 -16.78 19.69 -10.13
C THR A 159 -17.17 21.10 -9.67
N VAL A 160 -18.41 21.30 -9.25
CA VAL A 160 -18.87 22.56 -8.66
C VAL A 160 -18.12 22.87 -7.36
N ILE A 161 -18.03 21.88 -6.47
CA ILE A 161 -17.32 21.99 -5.17
C ILE A 161 -15.83 22.33 -5.39
N ALA A 162 -15.17 21.70 -6.33
CA ALA A 162 -13.75 21.91 -6.62
C ALA A 162 -13.45 23.28 -7.28
N LYS A 163 -14.41 23.84 -8.02
CA LYS A 163 -14.30 25.18 -8.63
C LYS A 163 -14.63 26.31 -7.66
N ASP A 164 -15.23 26.02 -6.52
CA ASP A 164 -15.53 27.02 -5.50
C ASP A 164 -14.24 27.48 -4.82
N LYS A 165 -13.86 28.74 -5.09
CA LYS A 165 -12.65 29.40 -4.57
C LYS A 165 -12.90 30.16 -3.26
N SER A 166 -14.06 30.01 -2.64
CA SER A 166 -14.35 30.67 -1.38
C SER A 166 -13.40 30.21 -0.27
N ILE A 167 -13.11 31.13 0.64
CA ILE A 167 -12.29 30.85 1.84
C ILE A 167 -12.90 29.67 2.63
N GLN A 168 -14.22 29.61 2.73
CA GLN A 168 -14.90 28.52 3.43
C GLN A 168 -14.66 27.16 2.76
N ARG A 169 -14.64 27.10 1.46
CA ARG A 169 -14.36 25.85 0.73
C ARG A 169 -12.91 25.42 0.87
N GLU A 170 -11.98 26.37 0.84
CA GLU A 170 -10.57 26.09 1.09
C GLU A 170 -10.36 25.50 2.49
N LYS A 171 -10.99 26.06 3.53
CA LYS A 171 -10.99 25.51 4.89
C LYS A 171 -11.52 24.08 4.94
N SER A 172 -12.61 23.78 4.22
CA SER A 172 -13.15 22.40 4.15
C SER A 172 -12.13 21.40 3.59
N TRP A 173 -11.36 21.79 2.57
CA TRP A 173 -10.31 20.93 2.01
C TRP A 173 -9.11 20.77 2.94
N ILE A 174 -8.72 21.83 3.65
CA ILE A 174 -7.66 21.76 4.67
C ILE A 174 -8.09 20.84 5.82
N ALA A 175 -9.33 21.00 6.30
CA ALA A 175 -9.90 20.16 7.34
C ALA A 175 -9.97 18.69 6.91
N LEU A 176 -10.35 18.42 5.66
CA LEU A 176 -10.37 17.06 5.09
C LEU A 176 -8.97 16.43 5.06
N ARG A 177 -7.95 17.20 4.66
CA ARG A 177 -6.57 16.73 4.72
C ARG A 177 -6.17 16.36 6.16
N LYS A 178 -6.47 17.23 7.12
CA LYS A 178 -6.20 16.98 8.55
C LYS A 178 -6.94 15.75 9.06
N LEU A 179 -8.18 15.54 8.65
CA LEU A 179 -8.94 14.34 8.99
C LEU A 179 -8.24 13.07 8.49
N PHE A 180 -7.64 13.09 7.29
CA PHE A 180 -6.92 11.96 6.72
C PHE A 180 -5.47 11.83 7.22
N GLU A 181 -4.91 12.83 7.90
CA GLU A 181 -3.62 12.74 8.59
C GLU A 181 -3.76 12.07 9.97
N ARG A 182 -4.98 11.84 10.47
CA ARG A 182 -5.22 11.20 11.79
C ARG A 182 -4.62 9.81 11.85
N PRO A 183 -4.09 9.39 13.01
CA PRO A 183 -3.35 8.14 13.17
C PRO A 183 -4.13 6.88 12.77
N TYR A 184 -5.46 6.88 12.89
CA TYR A 184 -6.31 5.78 12.44
C TYR A 184 -5.94 5.31 11.02
N TRP A 185 -5.75 6.25 10.09
CA TRP A 185 -5.48 5.96 8.68
C TRP A 185 -4.12 5.32 8.43
N LYS A 186 -3.21 5.39 9.41
CA LYS A 186 -1.87 4.81 9.31
C LYS A 186 -1.81 3.35 9.76
N ARG A 187 -2.84 2.83 10.43
CA ARG A 187 -2.84 1.46 10.98
C ARG A 187 -2.98 0.41 9.87
N VAL A 188 -2.27 -0.70 10.02
CA VAL A 188 -2.35 -1.83 9.09
C VAL A 188 -3.73 -2.51 9.13
N TRP A 189 -4.31 -2.64 10.31
CA TRP A 189 -5.55 -3.39 10.56
C TRP A 189 -6.78 -2.81 9.86
N ILE A 190 -6.79 -1.48 9.58
CA ILE A 190 -7.92 -0.82 8.89
C ILE A 190 -8.20 -1.43 7.51
N ILE A 191 -7.24 -2.11 6.90
CA ILE A 191 -7.41 -2.75 5.61
C ILE A 191 -8.50 -3.82 5.69
N GLN A 192 -8.44 -4.73 6.67
CA GLN A 192 -9.49 -5.71 6.90
C GLN A 192 -10.78 -5.06 7.42
N GLU A 193 -10.65 -4.14 8.38
CA GLU A 193 -11.77 -3.45 9.02
C GLU A 193 -12.68 -2.75 7.99
N ILE A 194 -12.10 -2.11 6.96
CA ILE A 194 -12.84 -1.39 5.91
C ILE A 194 -13.24 -2.32 4.76
N PHE A 195 -12.35 -3.24 4.35
CA PHE A 195 -12.58 -4.04 3.14
C PHE A 195 -13.59 -5.15 3.32
N LEU A 196 -13.77 -5.63 4.54
CA LEU A 196 -14.66 -6.75 4.85
C LEU A 196 -15.98 -6.33 5.44
N SER A 197 -16.05 -5.16 6.07
CA SER A 197 -17.29 -4.67 6.69
C SER A 197 -18.13 -3.85 5.72
N HIS A 198 -19.43 -4.11 5.72
CA HIS A 198 -20.38 -3.29 4.98
C HIS A 198 -21.77 -3.29 5.65
N PRO A 199 -22.34 -2.11 5.96
CA PRO A 199 -21.80 -0.76 5.79
C PRO A 199 -20.77 -0.36 6.85
N THR A 200 -19.85 0.52 6.50
CA THR A 200 -18.90 1.15 7.42
C THR A 200 -19.26 2.63 7.62
N ILE A 201 -19.37 3.05 8.89
CA ILE A 201 -19.72 4.41 9.31
C ILE A 201 -18.54 5.04 10.03
N LEU A 202 -18.04 6.14 9.50
CA LEU A 202 -17.03 6.96 10.13
C LEU A 202 -17.65 7.91 11.14
N ILE A 203 -17.04 8.04 12.30
CA ILE A 203 -17.48 8.92 13.39
C ILE A 203 -16.31 9.83 13.78
N CYS A 204 -16.54 11.13 13.77
CA CYS A 204 -15.58 12.14 14.24
C CYS A 204 -16.33 13.13 15.15
N GLY A 205 -15.99 13.17 16.44
CA GLY A 205 -16.77 13.94 17.40
C GLY A 205 -18.26 13.56 17.35
N ASN A 206 -19.09 14.53 16.97
CA ASN A 206 -20.52 14.35 16.80
C ASN A 206 -20.96 13.96 15.40
N ASP A 207 -20.10 14.13 14.41
CA ASP A 207 -20.42 13.95 13.01
C ASP A 207 -20.22 12.52 12.54
N THR A 208 -20.96 12.16 11.50
CA THR A 208 -20.87 10.84 10.88
C THR A 208 -20.96 10.95 9.36
N CYS A 209 -20.17 10.13 8.66
CA CYS A 209 -20.34 9.90 7.22
C CYS A 209 -20.15 8.42 6.90
N LYS A 210 -20.49 8.01 5.68
CA LYS A 210 -20.28 6.64 5.22
C LYS A 210 -18.90 6.49 4.59
N TRP A 211 -18.33 5.31 4.68
CA TRP A 211 -17.13 4.99 3.88
C TRP A 211 -17.35 5.21 2.38
N ASP A 212 -18.56 4.93 1.89
CA ASP A 212 -18.92 5.13 0.48
C ASP A 212 -18.77 6.61 0.04
N ASP A 213 -18.97 7.58 0.96
CA ASP A 213 -18.76 9.01 0.68
C ASP A 213 -17.27 9.31 0.45
N VAL A 214 -16.39 8.75 1.30
CA VAL A 214 -14.93 8.85 1.16
C VAL A 214 -14.47 8.18 -0.13
N PHE A 215 -14.96 6.96 -0.38
CA PHE A 215 -14.62 6.19 -1.58
C PHE A 215 -14.99 6.97 -2.85
N SER A 216 -16.21 7.51 -2.92
CA SER A 216 -16.70 8.28 -4.07
C SER A 216 -15.87 9.54 -4.29
N LEU A 217 -15.62 10.32 -3.22
CA LEU A 217 -14.83 11.54 -3.32
C LEU A 217 -13.42 11.26 -3.87
N ILE A 218 -12.69 10.31 -3.26
CA ILE A 218 -11.30 10.05 -3.64
C ILE A 218 -11.22 9.44 -5.04
N THR A 219 -12.10 8.51 -5.38
CA THR A 219 -12.16 7.92 -6.72
C THR A 219 -12.34 9.00 -7.79
N LEU A 220 -13.32 9.88 -7.62
CA LEU A 220 -13.62 10.93 -8.59
C LEU A 220 -12.51 11.96 -8.70
N VAL A 221 -11.95 12.39 -7.56
CA VAL A 221 -10.82 13.33 -7.57
C VAL A 221 -9.63 12.75 -8.31
N THR A 222 -9.39 11.45 -8.16
CA THR A 222 -8.28 10.75 -8.79
C THR A 222 -8.53 10.53 -10.28
N THR A 223 -9.71 10.02 -10.66
CA THR A 223 -10.04 9.69 -12.06
C THR A 223 -10.26 10.91 -12.93
N GLN A 224 -10.88 11.96 -12.39
CA GLN A 224 -11.19 13.19 -13.12
C GLN A 224 -10.05 14.21 -13.09
N ASN A 225 -8.90 13.88 -12.51
CA ASN A 225 -7.74 14.77 -12.37
C ASN A 225 -8.11 16.17 -11.84
N ILE A 226 -9.01 16.21 -10.84
CA ILE A 226 -9.56 17.47 -10.32
C ILE A 226 -8.46 18.25 -9.61
N ARG A 227 -8.21 19.46 -10.12
CA ARG A 227 -7.28 20.41 -9.52
C ARG A 227 -8.05 21.35 -8.60
N LEU A 228 -7.64 21.43 -7.35
CA LEU A 228 -8.17 22.40 -6.41
C LEU A 228 -7.48 23.75 -6.63
N HIS A 229 -8.29 24.79 -6.74
CA HIS A 229 -7.80 26.16 -6.72
C HIS A 229 -7.94 26.71 -5.31
N THR A 230 -6.83 27.15 -4.70
CA THR A 230 -6.86 27.84 -3.42
C THR A 230 -7.22 29.32 -3.63
N HIS A 231 -7.67 29.99 -2.55
CA HIS A 231 -7.94 31.41 -2.54
C HIS A 231 -6.71 32.25 -2.97
N GLU A 232 -5.51 31.78 -2.63
CA GLU A 232 -4.24 32.41 -3.00
C GLU A 232 -3.81 32.13 -4.45
N GLY A 233 -4.65 31.46 -5.26
CA GLY A 233 -4.34 31.14 -6.65
C GLY A 233 -3.39 29.95 -6.82
N ARG A 234 -3.01 29.26 -5.75
CA ARG A 234 -2.19 28.05 -5.83
C ARG A 234 -3.04 26.88 -6.27
N ILE A 235 -2.50 26.04 -7.14
CA ILE A 235 -3.11 24.79 -7.54
C ILE A 235 -2.61 23.72 -6.58
N ALA A 236 -3.47 23.30 -5.65
CA ALA A 236 -3.19 22.12 -4.83
C ALA A 236 -3.71 20.88 -5.57
N VAL A 237 -2.81 19.99 -5.94
CA VAL A 237 -3.22 18.66 -6.42
C VAL A 237 -3.66 17.84 -5.22
N LEU A 238 -4.90 17.32 -5.28
CA LEU A 238 -5.48 16.47 -4.23
C LEU A 238 -4.71 15.15 -3.99
N GLY A 239 -3.67 14.90 -4.78
CA GLY A 239 -2.78 13.74 -4.62
C GLY A 239 -2.14 13.62 -3.22
N ARG A 240 -2.14 14.69 -2.43
CA ARG A 240 -1.66 14.68 -1.04
C ARG A 240 -2.70 14.24 0.00
N LEU A 241 -3.89 13.81 -0.42
CA LEU A 241 -4.85 13.10 0.44
C LEU A 241 -4.50 11.60 0.53
N LEU A 242 -3.24 11.30 0.59
CA LEU A 242 -2.62 10.02 0.29
C LEU A 242 -3.03 8.82 1.15
N PRO A 243 -3.19 8.89 2.48
CA PRO A 243 -3.45 7.67 3.23
C PRO A 243 -4.69 6.89 2.75
N PRO A 244 -5.82 7.54 2.42
CA PRO A 244 -6.98 6.82 1.89
C PRO A 244 -6.88 6.50 0.39
N ARG A 245 -6.06 7.20 -0.42
CA ARG A 245 -6.03 7.00 -1.87
C ARG A 245 -5.64 5.58 -2.24
N LEU A 246 -4.48 5.09 -1.76
CA LEU A 246 -4.05 3.72 -2.06
C LEU A 246 -5.05 2.70 -1.53
N LEU A 247 -5.64 2.96 -0.35
CA LEU A 247 -6.71 2.13 0.20
C LEU A 247 -7.93 2.08 -0.74
N VAL A 248 -8.32 3.23 -1.30
CA VAL A 248 -9.44 3.34 -2.25
C VAL A 248 -9.14 2.62 -3.56
N ASP A 249 -7.94 2.78 -4.10
CA ASP A 249 -7.53 2.13 -5.35
C ASP A 249 -7.54 0.60 -5.22
N ILE A 250 -6.97 0.06 -4.14
CA ILE A 250 -6.98 -1.39 -3.88
C ILE A 250 -8.40 -1.89 -3.57
N PHE A 251 -9.20 -1.11 -2.86
CA PHE A 251 -10.61 -1.44 -2.62
C PHE A 251 -11.41 -1.51 -3.93
N HIS A 252 -11.16 -0.57 -4.84
CA HIS A 252 -11.77 -0.58 -6.18
C HIS A 252 -11.36 -1.82 -6.98
N ARG A 253 -10.06 -2.14 -7.02
CA ARG A 253 -9.54 -3.38 -7.66
C ARG A 253 -10.17 -4.64 -7.06
N ARG A 254 -10.34 -4.69 -5.73
CA ARG A 254 -11.02 -5.78 -5.05
C ARG A 254 -12.47 -5.94 -5.52
N ARG A 255 -13.23 -4.85 -5.61
CA ARG A 255 -14.62 -4.87 -6.10
C ARG A 255 -14.73 -5.37 -7.55
N GLN A 256 -13.69 -5.17 -8.35
CA GLN A 256 -13.58 -5.69 -9.71
C GLN A 256 -13.05 -7.13 -9.80
N GLY A 257 -12.72 -7.76 -8.69
CA GLY A 257 -12.09 -9.09 -8.67
C GLY A 257 -10.65 -9.11 -9.19
N LYS A 258 -9.98 -7.96 -9.25
CA LYS A 258 -8.62 -7.80 -9.80
C LYS A 258 -7.53 -7.70 -8.74
N ALA A 259 -7.88 -7.52 -7.46
CA ALA A 259 -6.90 -7.45 -6.38
C ALA A 259 -6.46 -8.84 -5.96
N ASN A 260 -5.17 -9.01 -5.76
CA ASN A 260 -4.55 -10.23 -5.26
C ASN A 260 -3.91 -10.01 -3.88
N PHE A 261 -3.32 -11.07 -3.29
CA PHE A 261 -2.74 -10.96 -1.95
C PHE A 261 -1.51 -10.04 -1.90
N LEU A 262 -0.72 -10.00 -2.98
CA LEU A 262 0.42 -9.09 -3.08
C LEU A 262 -0.03 -7.62 -3.03
N ASP A 263 -1.15 -7.25 -3.66
CA ASP A 263 -1.70 -5.89 -3.57
C ASP A 263 -2.00 -5.50 -2.13
N TYR A 264 -2.54 -6.42 -1.32
CA TYR A 264 -2.82 -6.17 0.09
C TYR A 264 -1.55 -6.06 0.93
N LEU A 265 -0.54 -6.88 0.65
CA LEU A 265 0.77 -6.78 1.30
C LEU A 265 1.47 -5.44 1.00
N LEU A 266 1.43 -4.99 -0.25
CA LEU A 266 1.97 -3.69 -0.66
C LEU A 266 1.23 -2.54 0.02
N LEU A 267 -0.09 -2.66 0.19
CA LEU A 267 -0.88 -1.69 0.94
C LEU A 267 -0.50 -1.71 2.44
N SER A 268 -0.30 -2.89 3.03
CA SER A 268 0.10 -3.05 4.43
C SER A 268 1.47 -2.45 4.71
N ARG A 269 2.41 -2.58 3.78
CA ARG A 269 3.77 -2.05 3.86
C ARG A 269 3.82 -0.53 4.05
N GLN A 270 2.80 0.19 3.55
CA GLN A 270 2.65 1.64 3.72
C GLN A 270 1.98 2.04 5.03
N ARG A 271 1.72 1.09 5.91
CA ARG A 271 1.00 1.29 7.17
C ARG A 271 1.91 1.03 8.36
N SER A 272 1.47 1.54 9.50
CA SER A 272 2.20 1.37 10.76
C SER A 272 1.58 0.24 11.58
N THR A 273 2.43 -0.52 12.24
CA THR A 273 2.07 -1.52 13.23
C THR A 273 3.11 -1.60 14.33
N SER A 274 2.72 -2.01 15.52
CA SER A 274 3.62 -2.25 16.64
C SER A 274 4.33 -3.62 16.57
N ASP A 275 3.72 -4.58 15.89
CA ASP A 275 4.26 -5.93 15.68
C ASP A 275 4.47 -6.14 14.17
N ALA A 276 5.71 -6.34 13.75
CA ALA A 276 6.06 -6.45 12.33
C ALA A 276 5.33 -7.60 11.60
N ARG A 277 4.90 -8.66 12.31
CA ARG A 277 4.11 -9.76 11.76
C ARG A 277 2.73 -9.30 11.30
N ASP A 278 2.21 -8.23 11.87
CA ASP A 278 0.90 -7.67 11.52
C ASP A 278 0.86 -7.09 10.10
N HIS A 279 2.01 -6.78 9.47
CA HIS A 279 2.03 -6.48 8.03
C HIS A 279 1.46 -7.63 7.20
N ILE A 280 1.61 -8.87 7.66
CA ILE A 280 1.03 -10.07 7.05
C ILE A 280 -0.35 -10.35 7.65
N TYR A 281 -0.44 -10.43 8.98
CA TYR A 281 -1.66 -10.88 9.67
C TYR A 281 -2.83 -9.90 9.47
N GLY A 282 -2.54 -8.61 9.37
CA GLY A 282 -3.53 -7.56 9.10
C GLY A 282 -4.20 -7.63 7.73
N VAL A 283 -3.77 -8.53 6.84
CA VAL A 283 -4.36 -8.70 5.51
C VAL A 283 -4.77 -10.15 5.19
N LEU A 284 -4.51 -11.11 6.09
CA LEU A 284 -4.80 -12.54 5.85
C LEU A 284 -6.26 -12.83 5.56
N GLY A 285 -7.19 -12.13 6.22
CA GLY A 285 -8.63 -12.34 6.03
C GLY A 285 -9.17 -11.90 4.67
N LEU A 286 -8.36 -11.20 3.85
CA LEU A 286 -8.80 -10.67 2.56
C LEU A 286 -8.78 -11.68 1.42
N THR A 287 -8.13 -12.82 1.60
CA THR A 287 -8.06 -13.89 0.58
C THR A 287 -8.46 -15.24 1.16
N ARG A 288 -9.07 -16.06 0.33
CA ARG A 288 -9.43 -17.43 0.67
C ARG A 288 -9.06 -18.37 -0.48
N PRO A 289 -8.36 -19.47 -0.22
CA PRO A 289 -7.78 -19.85 1.07
C PRO A 289 -6.70 -18.86 1.52
N ARG A 290 -6.46 -18.80 2.83
CA ARG A 290 -5.39 -17.96 3.39
C ARG A 290 -4.02 -18.50 2.98
N VAL A 291 -3.04 -17.59 2.93
CA VAL A 291 -1.66 -17.93 2.58
C VAL A 291 -0.96 -18.65 3.73
N THR A 292 -1.25 -18.24 4.95
CA THR A 292 -0.76 -18.82 6.20
C THR A 292 -1.76 -18.56 7.32
N ASP A 293 -1.55 -19.12 8.49
CA ASP A 293 -2.27 -18.78 9.72
C ASP A 293 -1.42 -17.86 10.60
N SER A 294 -2.08 -17.00 11.38
CA SER A 294 -1.39 -16.16 12.34
C SER A 294 -0.84 -17.00 13.51
N ASP A 295 0.40 -16.74 13.87
CA ASP A 295 1.10 -17.39 14.97
C ASP A 295 2.09 -16.40 15.59
N TYR A 296 1.72 -15.84 16.75
CA TYR A 296 2.54 -14.87 17.46
C TYR A 296 3.71 -15.51 18.24
N GLU A 297 3.91 -16.81 18.17
CA GLU A 297 5.10 -17.48 18.71
C GLU A 297 6.23 -17.56 17.67
N LYS A 298 5.93 -17.46 16.36
CA LYS A 298 6.94 -17.44 15.29
C LYS A 298 7.72 -16.12 15.28
N THR A 299 8.99 -16.18 14.83
CA THR A 299 9.76 -14.95 14.56
C THR A 299 9.24 -14.24 13.28
N VAL A 300 9.54 -12.96 13.15
CA VAL A 300 9.19 -12.16 11.97
C VAL A 300 9.75 -12.78 10.68
N GLU A 301 11.01 -13.21 10.73
CA GLU A 301 11.73 -13.82 9.61
C GLU A 301 11.05 -15.11 9.15
N ASN A 302 10.63 -15.96 10.09
CA ASN A 302 9.94 -17.21 9.77
C ASN A 302 8.56 -16.96 9.14
N VAL A 303 7.82 -15.95 9.62
CA VAL A 303 6.52 -15.58 9.04
C VAL A 303 6.70 -15.05 7.63
N TYR A 304 7.68 -14.18 7.39
CA TYR A 304 7.94 -13.60 6.08
C TYR A 304 8.39 -14.66 5.07
N LEU A 305 9.31 -15.55 5.47
CA LEU A 305 9.75 -16.69 4.65
C LEU A 305 8.57 -17.59 4.28
N GLU A 306 7.78 -18.03 5.25
CA GLU A 306 6.62 -18.91 5.02
C GLU A 306 5.62 -18.29 4.04
N VAL A 307 5.38 -16.98 4.15
CA VAL A 307 4.47 -16.28 3.22
C VAL A 307 5.01 -16.27 1.80
N VAL A 308 6.31 -16.00 1.60
CA VAL A 308 6.92 -16.03 0.27
C VAL A 308 6.81 -17.42 -0.35
N GLU A 309 7.18 -18.47 0.39
CA GLU A 309 7.12 -19.85 -0.08
C GLU A 309 5.69 -20.27 -0.43
N ASN A 310 4.73 -20.00 0.47
CA ASN A 310 3.33 -20.35 0.26
C ASN A 310 2.71 -19.59 -0.91
N MET A 311 3.05 -18.31 -1.10
CA MET A 311 2.56 -17.54 -2.25
C MET A 311 3.09 -18.10 -3.56
N ILE A 312 4.37 -18.42 -3.65
CA ILE A 312 4.96 -18.98 -4.87
C ILE A 312 4.31 -20.32 -5.22
N VAL A 313 4.08 -21.17 -4.22
CA VAL A 313 3.42 -22.48 -4.43
C VAL A 313 1.96 -22.30 -4.84
N ARG A 314 1.22 -21.44 -4.15
CA ARG A 314 -0.21 -21.18 -4.39
C ARG A 314 -0.44 -20.52 -5.75
N ASP A 315 0.28 -19.44 -6.02
CA ASP A 315 0.05 -18.58 -7.19
C ASP A 315 0.77 -19.12 -8.43
N GLY A 316 1.77 -19.99 -8.24
CA GLY A 316 2.53 -20.63 -9.31
C GLY A 316 3.37 -19.63 -10.11
N ASN A 317 3.77 -18.51 -9.51
CA ASN A 317 4.59 -17.46 -10.11
C ASN A 317 5.57 -16.86 -9.09
N LEU A 318 6.40 -15.94 -9.54
CA LEU A 318 7.40 -15.23 -8.72
C LEU A 318 7.05 -13.76 -8.46
N ASP A 319 5.78 -13.38 -8.61
CA ASP A 319 5.35 -11.98 -8.51
C ASP A 319 5.71 -11.34 -7.15
N ILE A 320 5.75 -12.13 -6.07
CA ILE A 320 6.14 -11.65 -4.75
C ILE A 320 7.57 -11.12 -4.69
N LEU A 321 8.48 -11.64 -5.53
CA LEU A 321 9.87 -11.18 -5.60
C LEU A 321 9.96 -9.73 -6.10
N SER A 322 8.97 -9.25 -6.83
CA SER A 322 8.87 -7.84 -7.25
C SER A 322 8.69 -6.87 -6.08
N ALA A 323 8.31 -7.36 -4.91
CA ALA A 323 8.29 -6.58 -3.68
C ALA A 323 9.65 -6.48 -2.97
N CYS A 324 10.67 -7.26 -3.43
CA CYS A 324 12.05 -7.12 -2.98
C CYS A 324 12.67 -5.93 -3.72
N CYS A 325 13.02 -4.91 -2.99
CA CYS A 325 13.80 -3.79 -3.51
C CYS A 325 14.93 -3.50 -2.53
N GLU A 326 16.12 -3.23 -3.06
CA GLU A 326 17.24 -2.82 -2.23
C GLU A 326 16.89 -1.47 -1.58
N ILE A 327 17.05 -1.41 -0.28
CA ILE A 327 16.82 -0.21 0.48
C ILE A 327 18.19 0.46 0.62
N ASP A 328 18.28 1.66 0.11
CA ASP A 328 19.47 2.48 0.25
C ASP A 328 19.72 2.78 1.74
N THR A 329 20.69 2.10 2.32
CA THR A 329 21.09 2.27 3.73
C THR A 329 21.93 3.52 3.96
N ASN A 330 22.28 4.24 2.89
CA ASN A 330 23.20 5.39 2.97
C ASN A 330 22.51 6.73 3.22
N ASP A 331 21.18 6.81 3.12
CA ASP A 331 20.46 8.03 3.48
C ASP A 331 20.39 8.12 5.01
N GLY A 332 21.32 8.85 5.62
CA GLY A 332 21.29 9.24 7.04
C GLY A 332 20.15 10.19 7.42
N GLU A 333 19.17 10.40 6.55
CA GLU A 333 17.93 11.10 6.85
C GLU A 333 17.02 10.17 7.65
N THR A 334 17.19 10.24 8.95
CA THR A 334 16.22 9.71 9.90
C THR A 334 14.91 10.49 9.73
N LEU A 335 13.78 9.82 9.96
CA LEU A 335 12.42 10.38 10.06
C LEU A 335 12.29 11.59 11.03
N GLN A 336 13.39 12.10 11.58
CA GLN A 336 13.48 13.24 12.49
C GLN A 336 13.35 14.60 11.80
N ASP A 337 13.51 14.70 10.47
CA ASP A 337 13.47 15.99 9.75
C ASP A 337 12.06 16.45 9.33
N LEU A 338 11.03 15.76 9.79
CA LEU A 338 9.66 16.28 9.75
C LEU A 338 9.40 17.13 10.99
N GLU A 339 9.76 18.40 10.93
CA GLU A 339 9.41 19.41 11.95
C GLU A 339 7.94 19.28 12.34
N GLY A 340 7.69 18.94 13.62
CA GLY A 340 6.38 18.97 14.24
C GLY A 340 5.76 17.65 14.67
N ALA A 341 6.43 16.52 14.52
CA ALA A 341 5.96 15.29 15.16
C ALA A 341 6.40 15.26 16.64
N PRO A 342 5.48 15.04 17.61
CA PRO A 342 5.89 14.87 19.00
C PRO A 342 6.79 13.64 19.08
N THR A 343 7.95 13.79 19.71
CA THR A 343 8.92 12.74 20.00
C THR A 343 8.33 11.78 21.04
N SER A 344 7.50 10.85 20.61
CA SER A 344 7.05 9.76 21.45
C SER A 344 7.20 8.45 20.69
N GLU A 345 8.22 7.72 21.13
CA GLU A 345 8.48 6.31 20.87
C GLU A 345 8.47 5.91 19.38
N VAL A 346 9.67 5.98 18.84
CA VAL A 346 10.07 5.36 17.58
C VAL A 346 9.71 3.87 17.67
N GLY A 347 8.72 3.46 16.88
CA GLY A 347 8.51 2.04 16.60
C GLY A 347 9.80 1.42 16.05
N PRO A 348 9.91 0.10 16.02
CA PRO A 348 11.15 -0.59 15.73
C PRO A 348 11.78 -0.08 14.42
N SER A 349 13.06 0.23 14.55
CA SER A 349 14.01 0.71 13.55
C SER A 349 13.60 0.40 12.09
N SER A 350 13.40 1.43 11.27
CA SER A 350 13.18 1.35 9.82
C SER A 350 14.43 0.89 9.04
N LYS A 351 15.47 0.38 9.72
CA LYS A 351 16.63 -0.20 9.06
C LYS A 351 16.31 -1.61 8.59
N PRO A 352 16.71 -1.98 7.36
CA PRO A 352 16.56 -3.36 6.88
C PRO A 352 17.18 -4.32 7.88
N ASN A 353 16.51 -5.44 8.12
CA ASN A 353 17.09 -6.47 8.95
C ASN A 353 18.19 -7.19 8.16
N PRO A 354 19.47 -7.07 8.56
CA PRO A 354 20.56 -7.71 7.84
C PRO A 354 20.47 -9.26 7.86
N THR A 355 19.53 -9.82 8.60
CA THR A 355 19.31 -11.27 8.67
C THR A 355 18.32 -11.82 7.66
N LEU A 356 17.52 -10.96 6.98
CA LEU A 356 16.62 -11.41 5.92
C LEU A 356 17.40 -11.65 4.62
N PRO A 357 17.16 -12.80 3.94
CA PRO A 357 17.67 -13.01 2.59
C PRO A 357 17.14 -11.96 1.60
N SER A 358 17.92 -11.60 0.58
CA SER A 358 17.55 -10.58 -0.41
C SER A 358 16.27 -10.90 -1.20
N TRP A 359 15.90 -12.18 -1.29
CA TRP A 359 14.70 -12.66 -1.98
C TRP A 359 13.44 -12.70 -1.09
N ILE A 360 13.54 -12.24 0.16
CA ILE A 360 12.39 -12.10 1.07
C ILE A 360 12.10 -10.60 1.26
N PRO A 361 10.92 -10.11 0.84
CA PRO A 361 10.55 -8.72 1.05
C PRO A 361 10.53 -8.35 2.54
N ASP A 362 11.18 -7.27 2.91
CA ASP A 362 11.05 -6.71 4.25
C ASP A 362 9.83 -5.77 4.32
N TRP A 363 8.74 -6.28 4.85
CA TRP A 363 7.48 -5.54 4.93
C TRP A 363 7.50 -4.40 5.97
N ARG A 364 8.52 -4.32 6.83
CA ARG A 364 8.70 -3.23 7.81
C ARG A 364 9.14 -1.94 7.17
N VAL A 365 9.75 -2.04 6.01
CA VAL A 365 10.32 -0.89 5.33
C VAL A 365 9.32 -0.37 4.32
N PRO A 366 8.70 0.80 4.57
CA PRO A 366 7.77 1.42 3.63
C PRO A 366 8.50 1.81 2.35
N PHE A 367 7.78 1.88 1.24
CA PHE A 367 8.30 2.58 0.07
C PHE A 367 8.55 4.04 0.42
N LYS A 368 9.64 4.64 -0.10
CA LYS A 368 9.94 6.05 0.17
C LYS A 368 8.76 6.94 -0.23
N LYS A 369 8.61 8.08 0.46
CA LYS A 369 7.48 9.01 0.32
C LYS A 369 7.26 9.50 -1.12
N ASP A 370 8.33 9.61 -1.90
CA ASP A 370 8.27 9.96 -3.33
C ASP A 370 7.61 8.87 -4.19
N TYR A 371 7.56 7.62 -3.70
CA TYR A 371 6.83 6.52 -4.33
C TYR A 371 5.33 6.53 -3.98
N GLU A 372 4.94 7.15 -2.87
CA GLU A 372 3.52 7.26 -2.48
C GLU A 372 2.74 8.16 -3.45
N GLU A 373 3.38 9.20 -4.01
CA GLU A 373 2.71 10.07 -4.99
C GLU A 373 2.41 9.34 -6.29
N TYR A 374 3.07 8.21 -6.58
CA TYR A 374 3.12 7.64 -7.92
C TYR A 374 3.05 6.12 -7.88
N GLN A 375 1.96 5.56 -7.40
CA GLN A 375 1.56 4.14 -7.53
C GLN A 375 2.62 3.24 -8.20
N VAL A 376 3.76 3.02 -7.53
CA VAL A 376 4.72 2.05 -8.01
C VAL A 376 4.19 0.68 -7.61
N PHE A 377 3.15 0.24 -8.30
CA PHE A 377 2.87 -1.17 -8.30
C PHE A 377 4.06 -1.89 -8.92
N PRO A 378 4.42 -3.05 -8.41
CA PRO A 378 5.38 -3.92 -9.05
C PRO A 378 5.07 -4.06 -10.54
N LEU A 379 6.09 -4.14 -11.37
CA LEU A 379 5.92 -4.33 -12.81
C LEU A 379 5.15 -5.60 -13.14
N CYS A 380 5.21 -6.61 -12.26
CA CYS A 380 4.42 -7.85 -12.39
C CYS A 380 2.90 -7.64 -12.43
N ASN A 381 2.39 -6.47 -12.02
CA ASN A 381 0.97 -6.12 -12.18
C ASN A 381 0.59 -5.73 -13.61
N ASN A 382 1.56 -5.54 -14.49
CA ASN A 382 1.35 -5.35 -15.91
C ASN A 382 1.19 -6.71 -16.62
N GLU A 383 0.76 -6.69 -17.88
CA GLU A 383 0.57 -7.91 -18.69
C GLU A 383 1.89 -8.44 -19.28
N TYR A 384 2.93 -8.54 -18.45
CA TYR A 384 4.22 -9.09 -18.86
C TYR A 384 4.25 -10.61 -18.66
N HIS A 385 5.06 -11.29 -19.47
CA HIS A 385 5.26 -12.74 -19.43
C HIS A 385 6.71 -13.16 -19.73
N ALA A 386 7.68 -12.44 -19.17
CA ALA A 386 9.09 -12.62 -19.46
C ALA A 386 9.58 -14.07 -19.24
N GLY A 387 9.22 -14.68 -18.11
CA GLY A 387 9.61 -16.05 -17.73
C GLY A 387 8.74 -17.17 -18.29
N GLY A 388 7.78 -16.83 -19.17
CA GLY A 388 6.85 -17.81 -19.77
C GLY A 388 5.75 -18.28 -18.82
N ALA A 389 4.99 -19.28 -19.28
CA ALA A 389 3.85 -19.83 -18.52
C ALA A 389 4.24 -21.03 -17.60
N GLU A 390 5.51 -21.40 -17.55
CA GLU A 390 5.94 -22.50 -16.69
C GLU A 390 5.91 -22.09 -15.21
N ARG A 391 5.47 -23.02 -14.36
CA ARG A 391 5.54 -22.82 -12.91
C ARG A 391 6.99 -22.77 -12.45
N PRO A 392 7.36 -21.84 -11.55
CA PRO A 392 8.73 -21.74 -11.05
C PRO A 392 9.14 -23.03 -10.33
N LYS A 393 10.36 -23.49 -10.60
CA LYS A 393 10.97 -24.61 -9.89
C LYS A 393 11.86 -24.03 -8.80
N ILE A 394 11.33 -23.98 -7.58
CA ILE A 394 12.05 -23.48 -6.42
C ILE A 394 12.49 -24.65 -5.55
N LYS A 395 13.74 -24.61 -5.10
CA LYS A 395 14.25 -25.48 -4.05
C LYS A 395 14.85 -24.62 -2.94
N HIS A 396 14.14 -24.52 -1.84
CA HIS A 396 14.68 -23.96 -0.60
C HIS A 396 15.21 -25.11 0.27
N THR A 397 16.41 -24.93 0.81
CA THR A 397 16.99 -25.88 1.76
C THR A 397 16.68 -25.36 3.16
N SER A 398 15.93 -26.12 3.92
CA SER A 398 15.59 -25.78 5.32
C SER A 398 16.83 -25.40 6.11
N GLY A 399 16.78 -24.25 6.81
CA GLY A 399 17.91 -23.70 7.56
C GLY A 399 18.96 -22.94 6.72
N SER A 400 18.73 -22.78 5.42
CA SER A 400 19.57 -21.97 4.52
C SER A 400 18.90 -20.65 4.19
N ASN A 401 19.68 -19.56 4.12
CA ASN A 401 19.21 -18.26 3.63
C ASN A 401 19.19 -18.17 2.09
N THR A 402 19.34 -19.31 1.37
CA THR A 402 19.45 -19.36 -0.08
C THR A 402 18.31 -20.15 -0.68
N VAL A 403 17.87 -19.70 -1.86
CA VAL A 403 16.88 -20.39 -2.69
C VAL A 403 17.46 -20.65 -4.06
N ASN A 404 17.20 -21.84 -4.62
CA ASN A 404 17.57 -22.18 -5.99
C ASN A 404 16.38 -21.93 -6.92
N ILE A 405 16.56 -21.04 -7.89
CA ILE A 405 15.53 -20.70 -8.88
C ILE A 405 16.15 -20.83 -10.27
N GLY A 406 15.45 -21.52 -11.20
CA GLY A 406 15.87 -21.56 -12.59
C GLY A 406 15.75 -20.20 -13.27
N GLY A 407 16.75 -19.82 -14.06
CA GLY A 407 16.72 -18.53 -14.76
C GLY A 407 17.55 -18.55 -16.05
N ILE A 408 17.35 -17.52 -16.86
CA ILE A 408 18.06 -17.27 -18.11
C ILE A 408 18.83 -15.95 -17.95
N PHE A 409 20.15 -16.03 -18.02
CA PHE A 409 20.98 -14.82 -18.05
C PHE A 409 20.76 -14.10 -19.38
N LEU A 410 20.47 -12.81 -19.33
CA LEU A 410 20.30 -11.96 -20.51
C LEU A 410 21.57 -11.18 -20.83
N ASP A 411 21.99 -10.35 -19.88
CA ASP A 411 23.12 -9.45 -20.10
C ASP A 411 23.65 -8.86 -18.77
N THR A 412 24.72 -8.07 -18.88
CA THR A 412 25.34 -7.37 -17.74
C THR A 412 25.12 -5.85 -17.88
N ILE A 413 24.83 -5.16 -16.79
CA ILE A 413 24.68 -3.70 -16.76
C ILE A 413 26.07 -3.07 -16.97
N ALA A 414 26.20 -2.28 -18.03
CA ALA A 414 27.41 -1.56 -18.39
C ALA A 414 27.37 -0.09 -17.96
N VAL A 415 26.21 0.54 -17.95
CA VAL A 415 26.05 1.96 -17.66
C VAL A 415 24.73 2.21 -16.93
N LEU A 416 24.71 3.20 -16.05
CA LEU A 416 23.54 3.64 -15.30
C LEU A 416 23.29 5.13 -15.53
N SER A 417 22.02 5.52 -15.58
CA SER A 417 21.63 6.93 -15.54
C SER A 417 21.91 7.55 -14.17
N THR A 418 21.89 8.86 -14.11
CA THR A 418 21.98 9.60 -12.85
C THR A 418 20.87 9.20 -11.89
N ASP A 419 21.18 9.04 -10.61
CA ASP A 419 20.17 8.73 -9.59
C ASP A 419 19.31 9.97 -9.32
N ILE A 420 18.00 9.82 -9.48
CA ILE A 420 17.00 10.87 -9.30
C ILE A 420 16.96 11.37 -7.86
N LYS A 421 17.33 10.54 -6.89
CA LYS A 421 17.26 10.89 -5.46
C LYS A 421 18.29 11.92 -5.02
N THR A 422 19.45 11.89 -5.62
CA THR A 422 20.61 12.71 -5.22
C THR A 422 20.82 13.92 -6.12
N THR A 423 20.03 14.04 -7.20
CA THR A 423 20.32 14.96 -8.29
C THR A 423 19.20 15.98 -8.46
N ARG A 424 19.56 17.23 -8.80
CA ARG A 424 18.58 18.27 -9.12
C ARG A 424 17.78 17.88 -10.36
N TRP A 425 16.52 18.27 -10.39
CA TRP A 425 15.60 17.95 -11.48
C TRP A 425 16.14 18.33 -12.87
N GLU A 426 16.79 19.46 -12.97
CA GLU A 426 17.37 19.95 -14.23
C GLU A 426 18.39 18.95 -14.78
N GLN A 427 19.24 18.40 -13.93
CA GLN A 427 20.25 17.40 -14.30
C GLN A 427 19.60 16.07 -14.69
N VAL A 428 18.53 15.67 -14.00
CA VAL A 428 17.76 14.45 -14.33
C VAL A 428 17.13 14.58 -15.72
N SER A 429 16.54 15.74 -16.04
CA SER A 429 15.94 15.98 -17.34
C SER A 429 16.97 16.00 -18.48
N GLU A 430 18.15 16.59 -18.25
CA GLU A 430 19.27 16.55 -19.19
C GLU A 430 19.78 15.13 -19.42
N ASP A 431 19.89 14.34 -18.36
CA ASP A 431 20.28 12.94 -18.42
C ASP A 431 19.27 12.13 -19.26
N TRP A 432 17.97 12.31 -19.04
CA TRP A 432 16.93 11.63 -19.83
C TRP A 432 16.95 12.03 -21.31
N VAL A 433 17.24 13.30 -21.63
CA VAL A 433 17.46 13.75 -23.01
C VAL A 433 18.65 13.04 -23.62
N THR A 434 19.76 12.91 -22.86
CA THR A 434 20.93 12.18 -23.28
C THR A 434 20.63 10.72 -23.57
N TRP A 435 19.89 10.06 -22.66
CA TRP A 435 19.43 8.69 -22.85
C TRP A 435 18.48 8.52 -24.04
N SER A 436 17.63 9.49 -24.34
CA SER A 436 16.73 9.46 -25.49
C SER A 436 17.49 9.50 -26.84
N ARG A 437 18.68 10.08 -26.84
CA ARG A 437 19.54 10.19 -28.03
C ARG A 437 20.51 9.03 -28.20
N TYR A 438 20.80 8.32 -27.14
CA TYR A 438 21.64 7.14 -26.96
C TYR A 438 22.67 6.94 -28.08
N GLU A 439 23.64 7.86 -28.17
CA GLU A 439 24.66 7.87 -29.21
C GLU A 439 25.88 6.95 -28.90
N TYR A 440 25.85 6.22 -27.78
CA TYR A 440 27.04 5.69 -27.13
C TYR A 440 27.37 4.23 -27.43
N LEU A 441 26.49 3.42 -28.02
CA LEU A 441 26.77 2.00 -28.25
C LEU A 441 26.19 1.52 -29.59
N SER A 442 26.77 0.44 -30.14
CA SER A 442 26.10 -0.33 -31.19
C SER A 442 24.77 -0.85 -30.66
N THR A 443 23.68 -0.31 -31.19
CA THR A 443 22.33 -0.63 -30.69
C THR A 443 21.82 -1.93 -31.29
N PRO A 444 21.23 -2.83 -30.48
CA PRO A 444 20.59 -4.04 -31.00
C PRO A 444 19.26 -3.77 -31.70
N TYR A 445 18.75 -2.54 -31.62
CA TYR A 445 17.42 -2.17 -32.12
C TYR A 445 17.36 -1.87 -33.61
N GLY A 446 18.51 -1.82 -34.31
CA GLY A 446 18.58 -1.57 -35.75
C GLY A 446 18.68 -0.09 -36.08
N ASP A 447 17.60 0.57 -36.48
CA ASP A 447 17.66 1.99 -36.87
C ASP A 447 17.29 2.94 -35.71
N LEU A 448 17.46 4.25 -35.95
CA LEU A 448 17.22 5.31 -34.98
C LEU A 448 15.73 5.34 -34.48
N GLU A 449 14.77 5.00 -35.35
CA GLU A 449 13.36 5.02 -34.96
C GLU A 449 13.03 3.83 -34.04
N ALA A 450 13.54 2.64 -34.34
CA ALA A 450 13.41 1.49 -33.46
C ALA A 450 14.06 1.72 -32.08
N GLN A 451 15.21 2.43 -32.06
CA GLN A 451 15.86 2.84 -30.82
C GLN A 451 15.02 3.84 -30.01
N ARG A 452 14.40 4.81 -30.66
CA ARG A 452 13.50 5.78 -30.01
C ARG A 452 12.25 5.10 -29.46
N GLU A 453 11.73 4.14 -30.18
CA GLU A 453 10.61 3.35 -29.71
C GLU A 453 10.98 2.52 -28.48
N ALA A 454 12.12 1.85 -28.49
CA ALA A 454 12.66 1.13 -27.34
C ALA A 454 12.84 2.03 -26.11
N PHE A 455 13.32 3.27 -26.31
CA PHE A 455 13.41 4.25 -25.24
C PHE A 455 12.02 4.64 -24.72
N ARG A 456 11.02 4.89 -25.60
CA ARG A 456 9.65 5.20 -25.20
C ARG A 456 9.03 4.07 -24.37
N GLU A 457 9.14 2.84 -24.85
CA GLU A 457 8.64 1.66 -24.13
C GLU A 457 9.28 1.52 -22.74
N THR A 458 10.61 1.68 -22.66
CA THR A 458 11.35 1.65 -21.40
C THR A 458 10.95 2.81 -20.48
N PHE A 459 10.79 4.01 -21.02
CA PHE A 459 10.40 5.20 -20.26
C PHE A 459 9.01 5.03 -19.64
N TYR A 460 8.06 4.51 -20.40
CA TYR A 460 6.68 4.29 -19.95
C TYR A 460 6.47 2.92 -19.31
N LEU A 461 7.50 2.12 -19.12
CA LEU A 461 7.40 0.77 -18.54
C LEU A 461 6.34 -0.07 -19.28
N GLY A 462 6.37 -0.08 -20.63
CA GLY A 462 5.44 -0.82 -21.47
C GLY A 462 3.96 -0.36 -21.44
N GLN A 463 3.64 0.72 -20.73
CA GLN A 463 2.28 1.27 -20.64
C GLN A 463 1.96 2.29 -21.75
N TYR A 464 2.81 2.35 -22.77
CA TYR A 464 2.59 3.24 -23.91
C TYR A 464 1.54 2.64 -24.85
N ASN A 465 0.42 3.34 -25.04
CA ASN A 465 -0.62 2.95 -26.00
C ASN A 465 -0.44 3.73 -27.31
N LYS A 466 -0.10 3.05 -28.39
CA LYS A 466 0.10 3.65 -29.72
C LYS A 466 -1.18 4.22 -30.34
N ASP A 467 -2.33 3.66 -29.97
CA ASP A 467 -3.61 3.98 -30.62
C ASP A 467 -4.33 5.17 -29.96
N ASN A 468 -3.97 5.55 -28.74
CA ASN A 468 -4.58 6.64 -27.98
C ASN A 468 -3.59 7.78 -27.70
N HIS A 469 -3.17 8.48 -28.77
CA HIS A 469 -2.28 9.64 -28.67
C HIS A 469 -2.81 10.78 -27.79
N HIS A 470 -4.10 10.80 -27.46
CA HIS A 470 -4.76 11.85 -26.68
C HIS A 470 -4.99 11.52 -25.20
N GLU A 471 -4.91 10.25 -24.79
CA GLU A 471 -5.21 9.86 -23.40
C GLU A 471 -3.97 9.70 -22.51
N VAL A 472 -2.78 9.62 -23.09
CA VAL A 472 -1.53 9.64 -22.32
C VAL A 472 -1.06 11.08 -22.21
N ASP A 473 -1.72 11.81 -21.35
CA ASP A 473 -1.50 13.21 -21.05
C ASP A 473 0.00 13.57 -20.95
N GLY A 474 0.48 14.41 -21.85
CA GLY A 474 1.78 15.08 -21.79
C GLY A 474 3.01 14.23 -22.16
N GLY A 475 2.90 12.92 -22.28
CA GLY A 475 4.08 12.07 -22.49
C GLY A 475 4.68 12.18 -23.90
N GLN A 476 3.87 12.21 -24.94
CA GLN A 476 4.32 12.43 -26.31
C GLN A 476 4.83 13.86 -26.47
N GLU A 477 4.13 14.82 -25.88
CA GLU A 477 4.53 16.23 -25.90
C GLU A 477 5.87 16.44 -25.17
N PHE A 478 6.09 15.76 -24.03
CA PHE A 478 7.40 15.77 -23.36
C PHE A 478 8.49 15.17 -24.23
N PHE A 479 8.26 13.98 -24.80
CA PHE A 479 9.23 13.32 -25.64
C PHE A 479 9.57 14.19 -26.85
N ASP A 480 8.57 14.77 -27.50
CA ASP A 480 8.74 15.68 -28.63
C ASP A 480 9.45 16.98 -28.20
N ILE A 481 9.15 17.53 -27.04
CA ILE A 481 9.84 18.72 -26.50
C ILE A 481 11.27 18.37 -26.09
N ALA A 482 11.50 17.29 -25.35
CA ALA A 482 12.83 16.90 -24.88
C ALA A 482 13.76 16.49 -26.03
N VAL A 483 13.23 15.82 -27.06
CA VAL A 483 14.03 15.33 -28.20
C VAL A 483 14.17 16.40 -29.30
N ARG A 484 13.16 17.26 -29.54
CA ARG A 484 13.19 18.26 -30.60
C ARG A 484 13.79 19.61 -30.21
N ARG A 485 13.69 20.00 -28.94
CA ARG A 485 14.22 21.27 -28.44
C ARG A 485 15.57 21.07 -27.80
N LYS A 486 16.62 21.70 -28.39
CA LYS A 486 17.92 21.86 -27.74
C LYS A 486 17.74 22.66 -26.45
N GLY A 487 17.86 22.00 -25.28
CA GLY A 487 18.40 22.63 -24.08
C GLY A 487 17.55 23.65 -23.30
N ASP A 488 16.42 24.11 -23.76
CA ASP A 488 15.62 25.07 -22.99
C ASP A 488 14.63 24.34 -22.08
N GLY A 489 15.04 24.25 -20.83
CA GLY A 489 14.41 23.75 -19.62
C GLY A 489 12.96 23.26 -19.72
N VAL A 490 12.78 21.95 -19.79
CA VAL A 490 11.48 21.34 -19.57
C VAL A 490 11.16 21.45 -18.07
N THR A 491 10.08 22.14 -17.72
CA THR A 491 9.72 22.32 -16.30
C THR A 491 9.02 21.08 -15.74
N LYS A 492 9.11 20.93 -14.41
CA LYS A 492 8.44 19.86 -13.65
C LYS A 492 6.92 19.83 -13.91
N GLU A 493 6.33 21.00 -14.13
CA GLU A 493 4.90 21.15 -14.43
C GLU A 493 4.54 20.70 -15.85
N GLN A 494 5.46 20.81 -16.80
CA GLN A 494 5.25 20.36 -18.20
C GLN A 494 5.25 18.85 -18.34
N LEU A 495 5.90 18.13 -17.42
CA LEU A 495 5.98 16.68 -17.44
C LEU A 495 4.74 15.97 -16.90
N GLY A 496 3.84 16.69 -16.27
CA GLY A 496 2.64 16.12 -15.68
C GLY A 496 2.93 15.10 -14.55
N SER A 497 2.03 15.01 -13.60
CA SER A 497 2.18 14.14 -12.41
C SER A 497 2.30 12.64 -12.72
N ARG A 498 1.81 12.19 -13.88
CA ARG A 498 1.84 10.78 -14.30
C ARG A 498 3.21 10.28 -14.75
N THR A 499 4.07 11.18 -15.23
CA THR A 499 5.46 10.83 -15.66
C THR A 499 6.37 10.65 -14.43
N PHE A 500 6.10 11.41 -13.37
CA PHE A 500 6.86 11.34 -12.12
C PHE A 500 6.71 10.02 -11.35
N GLY A 501 5.56 9.36 -11.42
CA GLY A 501 5.35 8.10 -10.74
C GLY A 501 6.24 6.95 -11.21
N LYS A 502 6.85 7.17 -12.36
CA LYS A 502 7.87 6.29 -12.93
C LYS A 502 9.28 6.72 -12.49
N ALA A 503 9.41 7.83 -11.76
CA ALA A 503 10.67 8.46 -11.40
C ALA A 503 11.50 7.65 -10.38
N GLY A 504 10.88 6.75 -9.63
CA GLY A 504 11.60 5.91 -8.67
C GLY A 504 12.51 4.83 -9.26
N ARG A 505 12.65 4.72 -10.58
CA ARG A 505 13.43 3.69 -11.25
C ARG A 505 14.54 4.32 -12.10
N GLN A 506 15.73 3.73 -12.04
CA GLN A 506 16.92 4.19 -12.75
C GLN A 506 17.02 3.52 -14.12
N PHE A 507 17.42 4.28 -15.14
CA PHE A 507 17.76 3.69 -16.44
C PHE A 507 19.10 2.98 -16.39
N PHE A 508 19.24 1.93 -17.18
CA PHE A 508 20.50 1.23 -17.39
C PHE A 508 20.68 0.86 -18.87
N GLY A 509 21.94 0.74 -19.27
CA GLY A 509 22.34 0.14 -20.52
C GLY A 509 23.19 -1.09 -20.27
N THR A 510 23.03 -2.12 -21.09
CA THR A 510 23.76 -3.38 -20.97
C THR A 510 25.00 -3.41 -21.88
N GLU A 511 25.88 -4.40 -21.67
CA GLU A 511 27.09 -4.59 -22.50
C GLU A 511 26.76 -4.78 -24.00
N ASN A 512 25.63 -5.43 -24.32
CA ASN A 512 25.18 -5.61 -25.69
C ASN A 512 24.32 -4.45 -26.23
N GLY A 513 24.16 -3.36 -25.47
CA GLY A 513 23.46 -2.16 -25.90
C GLY A 513 21.94 -2.14 -25.68
N TYR A 514 21.37 -3.08 -24.94
CA TYR A 514 19.96 -3.04 -24.55
C TYR A 514 19.70 -1.96 -23.49
N MET A 515 18.54 -1.33 -23.56
CA MET A 515 18.09 -0.34 -22.58
C MET A 515 17.08 -0.96 -21.64
N GLY A 516 17.17 -0.60 -20.36
CA GLY A 516 16.21 -1.01 -19.37
C GLY A 516 16.01 0.03 -18.27
N ARG A 517 15.03 -0.26 -17.39
CA ARG A 517 14.72 0.56 -16.23
C ARG A 517 14.41 -0.33 -15.06
N GLY A 518 15.13 -0.19 -13.95
CA GLY A 518 15.06 -1.10 -12.82
C GLY A 518 15.07 -0.40 -11.46
N ALA A 519 15.13 -1.21 -10.42
CA ALA A 519 15.14 -0.76 -9.04
C ALA A 519 16.33 0.15 -8.73
N HIS A 520 16.21 0.97 -7.70
CA HIS A 520 17.35 1.69 -7.15
C HIS A 520 18.39 0.71 -6.58
N GLY A 521 19.62 1.17 -6.47
CA GLY A 521 20.71 0.37 -5.91
C GLY A 521 21.38 -0.54 -6.93
N MET A 522 20.99 -0.55 -8.21
CA MET A 522 21.71 -1.21 -9.28
C MET A 522 23.13 -0.66 -9.39
N GLN A 523 24.06 -1.52 -9.81
CA GLN A 523 25.47 -1.19 -10.03
C GLN A 523 25.94 -1.72 -11.38
N VAL A 524 26.94 -1.06 -11.94
CA VAL A 524 27.64 -1.60 -13.12
C VAL A 524 28.23 -2.97 -12.75
N GLY A 525 28.04 -3.94 -13.62
CA GLY A 525 28.41 -5.34 -13.39
C GLY A 525 27.28 -6.22 -12.81
N ASP A 526 26.13 -5.64 -12.43
CA ASP A 526 24.94 -6.42 -12.08
C ASP A 526 24.40 -7.16 -13.31
N MET A 527 23.75 -8.31 -13.09
CA MET A 527 23.25 -9.19 -14.14
C MET A 527 21.74 -8.99 -14.33
N VAL A 528 21.29 -8.85 -15.56
CA VAL A 528 19.88 -8.90 -15.95
C VAL A 528 19.50 -10.34 -16.25
N VAL A 529 18.48 -10.86 -15.58
CA VAL A 529 18.09 -12.27 -15.61
C VAL A 529 16.58 -12.41 -15.71
N ILE A 530 16.10 -13.31 -16.54
CA ILE A 530 14.71 -13.78 -16.51
C ILE A 530 14.65 -14.99 -15.59
N LEU A 531 13.91 -14.90 -14.48
CA LEU A 531 13.60 -16.04 -13.63
C LEU A 531 12.42 -16.81 -14.24
N LEU A 532 12.53 -18.14 -14.32
CA LEU A 532 11.46 -18.97 -14.89
C LEU A 532 10.22 -18.91 -14.01
N GLY A 533 9.09 -18.55 -14.61
CA GLY A 533 7.82 -18.30 -13.91
C GLY A 533 7.64 -16.86 -13.40
N ALA A 534 8.58 -15.97 -13.68
CA ALA A 534 8.42 -14.54 -13.38
C ALA A 534 7.79 -13.80 -14.56
N LYS A 535 7.01 -12.78 -14.27
CA LYS A 535 6.41 -11.93 -15.30
C LYS A 535 7.38 -10.91 -15.87
N VAL A 536 8.39 -10.51 -15.09
CA VAL A 536 9.35 -9.47 -15.44
C VAL A 536 10.78 -9.95 -15.23
N PRO A 537 11.78 -9.36 -15.90
CA PRO A 537 13.18 -9.60 -15.61
C PRO A 537 13.58 -9.05 -14.23
N PHE A 538 14.67 -9.57 -13.70
CA PHE A 538 15.25 -9.16 -12.43
C PHE A 538 16.72 -8.80 -12.56
N VAL A 539 17.18 -7.91 -11.68
CA VAL A 539 18.59 -7.57 -11.52
C VAL A 539 19.16 -8.36 -10.36
N LEU A 540 20.26 -9.05 -10.60
CA LEU A 540 20.96 -9.89 -9.62
C LEU A 540 22.41 -9.42 -9.49
N ARG A 541 22.95 -9.42 -8.27
CA ARG A 541 24.34 -9.06 -7.96
C ARG A 541 25.11 -10.25 -7.44
N LYS A 542 26.35 -10.41 -7.87
CA LYS A 542 27.24 -11.43 -7.31
C LYS A 542 27.54 -11.12 -5.83
N ALA A 543 27.23 -12.06 -4.94
CA ALA A 543 27.63 -11.99 -3.54
C ALA A 543 29.05 -12.58 -3.34
N GLY A 544 29.72 -12.20 -2.25
CA GLY A 544 31.11 -12.57 -1.98
C GLY A 544 31.43 -14.06 -1.75
N GLY A 545 30.60 -14.99 -2.23
CA GLY A 545 30.79 -16.45 -2.18
C GLY A 545 30.58 -17.09 -3.55
N LYS A 546 31.25 -18.25 -3.81
CA LYS A 546 31.10 -18.96 -5.10
C LYS A 546 29.61 -19.28 -5.37
N GLY A 547 29.07 -18.71 -6.45
CA GLY A 547 27.74 -19.03 -6.98
C GLY A 547 26.56 -18.41 -6.25
N LYS A 548 26.76 -17.52 -5.26
CA LYS A 548 25.66 -16.84 -4.57
C LYS A 548 25.36 -15.50 -5.22
N LEU A 549 24.06 -15.24 -5.40
CA LEU A 549 23.52 -14.02 -5.98
C LEU A 549 22.57 -13.34 -5.00
N LEU A 550 22.60 -12.01 -4.99
CA LEU A 550 21.65 -11.18 -4.28
C LEU A 550 20.59 -10.66 -5.26
N LEU A 551 19.34 -10.70 -4.87
CA LEU A 551 18.27 -10.06 -5.61
C LEU A 551 18.30 -8.55 -5.33
N VAL A 552 18.56 -7.73 -6.37
CA VAL A 552 18.54 -6.27 -6.29
C VAL A 552 17.12 -5.74 -6.47
N GLY A 553 16.37 -6.29 -7.42
CA GLY A 553 14.98 -5.93 -7.65
C GLY A 553 14.52 -6.26 -9.07
N GLU A 554 13.26 -5.94 -9.35
CA GLU A 554 12.69 -6.12 -10.69
C GLU A 554 13.15 -5.02 -11.64
N CYS A 555 13.16 -5.34 -12.94
CA CYS A 555 13.41 -4.36 -14.01
C CYS A 555 12.45 -4.56 -15.19
N CYS A 556 12.37 -3.55 -16.03
CA CYS A 556 11.77 -3.61 -17.34
C CYS A 556 12.88 -3.34 -18.35
N GLU A 557 12.97 -4.14 -19.38
CA GLU A 557 13.84 -3.95 -20.52
C GLU A 557 12.96 -3.74 -21.75
N SER A 558 13.41 -2.89 -22.69
CA SER A 558 12.66 -2.67 -23.94
C SER A 558 12.76 -3.90 -24.82
N LEU A 559 11.93 -4.86 -24.51
CA LEU A 559 11.94 -6.17 -25.12
C LEU A 559 11.21 -6.15 -26.46
N HIS A 560 11.94 -5.90 -27.52
CA HIS A 560 11.73 -6.64 -28.76
C HIS A 560 12.34 -8.05 -28.65
N PHE A 561 12.37 -8.63 -27.43
CA PHE A 561 12.65 -10.06 -27.29
C PHE A 561 11.46 -10.84 -27.87
N ARG A 562 11.52 -11.10 -29.17
CA ARG A 562 10.98 -12.36 -29.67
C ARG A 562 11.61 -13.43 -28.79
N PRO A 563 10.85 -14.42 -28.32
CA PRO A 563 11.39 -15.46 -27.46
C PRO A 563 12.61 -16.08 -28.15
N VAL A 564 13.82 -15.68 -27.71
CA VAL A 564 15.07 -16.37 -28.05
C VAL A 564 15.10 -17.64 -27.19
N CYS A 565 14.05 -18.44 -27.32
CA CYS A 565 13.90 -19.71 -26.61
C CYS A 565 14.85 -20.80 -27.07
N ALA A 566 15.78 -20.53 -28.00
CA ALA A 566 16.52 -21.63 -28.62
C ALA A 566 18.00 -21.78 -28.20
N THR A 567 18.64 -20.82 -27.57
CA THR A 567 20.10 -20.92 -27.31
C THR A 567 20.60 -20.38 -25.97
N ALA A 568 19.74 -19.93 -25.05
CA ALA A 568 20.20 -19.44 -23.75
C ALA A 568 20.55 -20.64 -22.83
N SER A 569 21.78 -20.67 -22.32
CA SER A 569 22.22 -21.63 -21.31
C SER A 569 21.43 -21.40 -20.01
N ARG A 570 20.83 -22.46 -19.46
CA ARG A 570 20.20 -22.41 -18.13
C ARG A 570 21.28 -22.12 -17.08
N ALA A 571 21.13 -21.04 -16.35
CA ALA A 571 21.89 -20.79 -15.13
C ALA A 571 21.06 -21.24 -13.93
N ASP A 572 21.60 -22.12 -13.10
CA ASP A 572 21.02 -22.42 -11.78
C ASP A 572 21.49 -21.31 -10.82
N LEU A 573 20.53 -20.55 -10.28
CA LEU A 573 20.78 -19.52 -9.29
C LEU A 573 20.71 -20.14 -7.90
N THR A 574 21.81 -20.09 -7.15
CA THR A 574 21.90 -20.60 -5.76
C THR A 574 21.93 -19.47 -4.77
#